data_765f479e6715ec6a48aae903db052b95
#
_entry.id   765f479e6715ec6a48aae903db052b95
#
_cell.length_a   1.000
_cell.length_b   1.000
_cell.length_c   1.000
_cell.angle_alpha   90.00
_cell.angle_beta   90.00
_cell.angle_gamma   90.00
#
_symmetry.space_group_name_H-M   'P 1'
#
loop_
_entity.id
_entity.type
_entity.pdbx_description
1 polymer ?
#
loop_
_entity_poly.entity_id
_entity_poly.type
_entity_poly.pdbx_seq_one_letter_code
_entity_poly.pdbx_strand_id
1 'polypeptide(L)'
;MENIPVTAYSGFSNVRGEITLRKVIENITKGIHAKLIFKIRLLVSQGKMEEANNVKKQLPFYTVTAGYREKRQAYSITRYTHIILLDIDDQPEEKLEGLREKINGDPNTLASFLTPKAHGFKIIVFMRTKYATTLRESLAKTGMDFSTLEKHHRIMYDTCKEYYEKLLDVEVDGSGKDISRGFFTSFDEKVYLNEELMKEVDETLADIIPPEKPRPGRKKTVSEKVISGKLISEKTVSDKVMSDKPEGGKAEAEPWERMEFNKAVLAVKRISKFEPG
;
A
#
# COMPACT_ATOMS: atom_id res chain seq x y z
N MET A 1 4.44 -19.22 13.83
CA MET A 1 4.61 -17.76 13.73
C MET A 1 3.78 -17.29 12.54
N GLU A 2 2.89 -16.39 12.77
CA GLU A 2 1.95 -15.91 11.75
C GLU A 2 2.68 -15.01 10.75
N ASN A 3 2.81 -15.47 9.53
CA ASN A 3 3.64 -14.86 8.49
C ASN A 3 2.84 -14.40 7.28
N ILE A 4 1.76 -13.61 7.49
CA ILE A 4 1.09 -13.00 6.35
C ILE A 4 2.10 -12.09 5.63
N PRO A 5 2.54 -12.47 4.42
CA PRO A 5 3.58 -11.74 3.71
C PRO A 5 3.00 -10.51 3.04
N VAL A 6 3.76 -9.43 3.12
CA VAL A 6 3.49 -8.12 2.53
C VAL A 6 4.67 -7.75 1.64
N THR A 7 4.41 -7.37 0.41
CA THR A 7 5.47 -6.90 -0.48
C THR A 7 5.79 -5.44 -0.21
N ALA A 8 7.05 -5.15 0.06
CA ALA A 8 7.59 -3.81 0.27
C ALA A 8 8.24 -3.27 -1.01
N TYR A 9 8.10 -1.97 -1.27
CA TYR A 9 8.58 -1.34 -2.49
C TYR A 9 9.59 -0.23 -2.24
N SER A 10 10.49 -0.06 -3.21
CA SER A 10 11.27 1.16 -3.39
C SER A 10 10.51 2.05 -4.37
N GLY A 11 9.98 3.16 -3.89
CA GLY A 11 8.98 3.94 -4.62
C GLY A 11 7.66 3.18 -4.78
N PHE A 12 7.01 3.28 -5.96
CA PHE A 12 5.67 2.72 -6.18
C PHE A 12 5.62 1.36 -6.88
N SER A 13 6.72 0.92 -7.49
CA SER A 13 6.66 -0.21 -8.40
C SER A 13 7.78 -1.24 -8.26
N ASN A 14 8.97 -0.86 -7.80
CA ASN A 14 10.10 -1.79 -7.71
C ASN A 14 10.06 -2.55 -6.39
N VAL A 15 9.98 -3.87 -6.46
CA VAL A 15 9.99 -4.72 -5.27
C VAL A 15 11.33 -4.61 -4.58
N ARG A 16 11.28 -4.29 -3.28
CA ARG A 16 12.44 -4.26 -2.38
C ARG A 16 12.63 -5.61 -1.65
N GLY A 17 11.51 -6.30 -1.39
CA GLY A 17 11.48 -7.56 -0.66
C GLY A 17 10.13 -7.79 0.02
N GLU A 18 10.08 -8.81 0.85
CA GLU A 18 8.92 -9.14 1.66
C GLU A 18 9.15 -8.81 3.14
N ILE A 19 8.07 -8.45 3.81
CA ILE A 19 7.98 -8.19 5.23
C ILE A 19 6.68 -8.82 5.74
N THR A 20 6.55 -9.14 7.01
CA THR A 20 5.29 -9.66 7.55
C THR A 20 4.30 -8.52 7.84
N LEU A 21 2.99 -8.79 7.72
CA LEU A 21 1.95 -7.82 8.09
C LEU A 21 2.13 -7.36 9.55
N ARG A 22 2.41 -8.28 10.47
CA ARG A 22 2.70 -7.97 11.87
C ARG A 22 3.81 -6.92 12.00
N LYS A 23 4.89 -7.10 11.25
CA LYS A 23 6.03 -6.15 11.29
C LYS A 23 5.66 -4.77 10.73
N VAL A 24 4.84 -4.71 9.69
CA VAL A 24 4.30 -3.44 9.17
C VAL A 24 3.45 -2.74 10.23
N ILE A 25 2.54 -3.47 10.87
CA ILE A 25 1.69 -2.96 11.96
C ILE A 25 2.52 -2.46 13.14
N GLU A 26 3.51 -3.23 13.60
CA GLU A 26 4.45 -2.78 14.65
C GLU A 26 5.17 -1.48 14.28
N ASN A 27 5.64 -1.36 13.04
CA ASN A 27 6.32 -0.15 12.57
C ASN A 27 5.40 1.07 12.58
N ILE A 28 4.11 0.89 12.24
CA ILE A 28 3.09 1.94 12.29
C ILE A 28 2.84 2.35 13.75
N THR A 29 2.61 1.39 14.65
CA THR A 29 2.38 1.66 16.07
C THR A 29 3.57 2.35 16.75
N LYS A 30 4.79 1.89 16.45
CA LYS A 30 6.03 2.46 17.00
C LYS A 30 6.44 3.79 16.38
N GLY A 31 5.76 4.21 15.31
CA GLY A 31 6.04 5.47 14.64
C GLY A 31 7.42 5.55 13.99
N ILE A 32 7.91 4.45 13.38
CA ILE A 32 9.25 4.42 12.74
C ILE A 32 9.41 5.56 11.72
N HIS A 33 8.31 5.97 11.08
CA HIS A 33 8.29 7.08 10.11
C HIS A 33 7.55 8.31 10.62
N ALA A 34 7.39 8.47 11.95
CA ALA A 34 6.60 9.54 12.57
C ALA A 34 7.01 10.94 12.11
N LYS A 35 8.32 11.20 11.91
CA LYS A 35 8.81 12.51 11.43
C LYS A 35 8.17 12.91 10.10
N LEU A 36 8.13 12.00 9.12
CA LEU A 36 7.48 12.28 7.83
C LEU A 36 5.96 12.38 7.96
N ILE A 37 5.35 11.54 8.79
CA ILE A 37 3.90 11.55 9.02
C ILE A 37 3.47 12.88 9.67
N PHE A 38 4.16 13.34 10.69
CA PHE A 38 3.85 14.64 11.32
C PHE A 38 4.05 15.80 10.34
N LYS A 39 5.09 15.75 9.49
CA LYS A 39 5.27 16.74 8.44
C LYS A 39 4.09 16.74 7.46
N ILE A 40 3.59 15.57 7.06
CA ILE A 40 2.39 15.47 6.19
C ILE A 40 1.19 16.11 6.88
N ARG A 41 0.91 15.73 8.13
CA ARG A 41 -0.25 16.25 8.89
C ARG A 41 -0.17 17.75 9.10
N LEU A 42 1.01 18.28 9.38
CA LEU A 42 1.24 19.73 9.47
C LEU A 42 0.97 20.45 8.14
N LEU A 43 1.46 19.92 7.02
CA LEU A 43 1.21 20.50 5.70
C LEU A 43 -0.27 20.48 5.34
N VAL A 44 -0.97 19.39 5.68
CA VAL A 44 -2.43 19.28 5.50
C VAL A 44 -3.17 20.32 6.31
N SER A 45 -2.83 20.52 7.59
CA SER A 45 -3.47 21.55 8.44
C SER A 45 -3.21 22.98 7.96
N GLN A 46 -2.15 23.19 7.17
CA GLN A 46 -1.84 24.47 6.51
C GLN A 46 -2.49 24.61 5.11
N GLY A 47 -3.27 23.64 4.65
CA GLY A 47 -3.85 23.62 3.31
C GLY A 47 -2.86 23.31 2.18
N LYS A 48 -1.61 22.95 2.48
CA LYS A 48 -0.52 22.67 1.52
C LYS A 48 -0.57 21.24 1.00
N MET A 49 -1.68 20.88 0.33
CA MET A 49 -1.97 19.50 -0.06
C MET A 49 -0.96 18.93 -1.05
N GLU A 50 -0.43 19.74 -1.99
CA GLU A 50 0.57 19.29 -2.96
C GLU A 50 1.89 18.92 -2.27
N GLU A 51 2.37 19.78 -1.37
CA GLU A 51 3.58 19.52 -0.59
C GLU A 51 3.41 18.28 0.29
N ALA A 52 2.25 18.12 0.96
CA ALA A 52 1.92 16.94 1.75
C ALA A 52 1.97 15.65 0.90
N ASN A 53 1.40 15.68 -0.31
CA ASN A 53 1.45 14.55 -1.24
C ASN A 53 2.88 14.23 -1.69
N ASN A 54 3.74 15.24 -1.89
CA ASN A 54 5.14 15.03 -2.24
C ASN A 54 5.95 14.40 -1.10
N VAL A 55 5.68 14.79 0.15
CA VAL A 55 6.27 14.13 1.34
C VAL A 55 5.73 12.70 1.49
N LYS A 56 4.42 12.47 1.26
CA LYS A 56 3.79 11.14 1.31
C LYS A 56 4.48 10.14 0.39
N LYS A 57 4.94 10.56 -0.81
CA LYS A 57 5.66 9.71 -1.76
C LYS A 57 7.01 9.18 -1.24
N GLN A 58 7.57 9.77 -0.18
CA GLN A 58 8.81 9.33 0.46
C GLN A 58 8.59 8.22 1.49
N LEU A 59 7.33 7.96 1.87
CA LEU A 59 6.99 6.90 2.81
C LEU A 59 7.17 5.51 2.18
N PRO A 60 7.51 4.47 2.97
CA PRO A 60 7.41 3.09 2.54
C PRO A 60 6.01 2.76 2.01
N PHE A 61 5.99 2.02 0.92
CA PHE A 61 4.78 1.58 0.25
C PHE A 61 4.69 0.05 0.25
N TYR A 62 3.49 -0.49 0.44
CA TYR A 62 3.25 -1.91 0.63
C TYR A 62 2.03 -2.40 -0.15
N THR A 63 2.03 -3.70 -0.55
CA THR A 63 0.83 -4.42 -0.98
C THR A 63 0.62 -5.64 -0.10
N VAL A 64 -0.62 -5.86 0.35
CA VAL A 64 -1.04 -7.00 1.18
C VAL A 64 -1.88 -8.01 0.40
N THR A 65 -2.62 -7.55 -0.61
CA THR A 65 -3.52 -8.38 -1.42
C THR A 65 -2.78 -9.37 -2.32
N ALA A 66 -1.68 -8.92 -2.91
CA ALA A 66 -0.88 -9.76 -3.81
C ALA A 66 0.62 -9.56 -3.55
N GLY A 67 1.39 -10.65 -3.68
CA GLY A 67 2.84 -10.64 -3.71
C GLY A 67 3.37 -10.47 -5.14
N TYR A 68 4.55 -9.85 -5.27
CA TYR A 68 5.18 -9.54 -6.56
C TYR A 68 6.66 -9.90 -6.55
N ARG A 69 7.20 -10.34 -7.71
CA ARG A 69 8.62 -10.75 -7.81
C ARG A 69 9.57 -9.57 -8.05
N GLU A 70 9.32 -8.77 -9.08
CA GLU A 70 10.22 -7.70 -9.50
C GLU A 70 9.56 -6.32 -9.46
N LYS A 71 8.37 -6.23 -10.03
CA LYS A 71 7.61 -4.99 -10.18
C LYS A 71 6.15 -5.23 -9.84
N ARG A 72 5.48 -4.20 -9.32
CA ARG A 72 4.04 -4.19 -9.06
C ARG A 72 3.25 -4.13 -10.36
N GLN A 73 3.21 -5.26 -11.07
CA GLN A 73 2.52 -5.42 -12.37
C GLN A 73 1.92 -6.83 -12.46
N ALA A 74 0.84 -6.96 -13.21
CA ALA A 74 0.05 -8.17 -13.34
C ALA A 74 0.88 -9.42 -13.65
N TYR A 75 1.86 -9.32 -14.53
CA TYR A 75 2.71 -10.46 -14.91
C TYR A 75 3.74 -10.88 -13.85
N SER A 76 3.93 -10.08 -12.83
CA SER A 76 4.91 -10.31 -11.75
C SER A 76 4.25 -10.82 -10.45
N ILE A 77 2.94 -11.06 -10.47
CA ILE A 77 2.22 -11.61 -9.32
C ILE A 77 2.72 -13.02 -9.05
N THR A 78 3.09 -13.28 -7.80
CA THR A 78 3.57 -14.59 -7.32
C THR A 78 2.61 -15.23 -6.32
N ARG A 79 1.73 -14.44 -5.71
CA ARG A 79 0.81 -14.88 -4.66
C ARG A 79 -0.42 -13.99 -4.60
N TYR A 80 -1.53 -14.55 -4.16
CA TYR A 80 -2.74 -13.83 -3.82
C TYR A 80 -3.20 -14.25 -2.43
N THR A 81 -3.48 -13.28 -1.55
CA THR A 81 -3.73 -13.53 -0.13
C THR A 81 -5.21 -13.61 0.23
N HIS A 82 -6.12 -13.32 -0.67
CA HIS A 82 -7.56 -13.09 -0.40
C HIS A 82 -7.85 -11.94 0.58
N ILE A 83 -6.84 -11.22 0.99
CA ILE A 83 -6.99 -10.03 1.82
C ILE A 83 -7.38 -8.86 0.92
N ILE A 84 -8.39 -8.10 1.34
CA ILE A 84 -8.86 -6.90 0.65
C ILE A 84 -8.42 -5.67 1.43
N LEU A 85 -7.88 -4.70 0.71
CA LEU A 85 -7.53 -3.39 1.25
C LEU A 85 -8.62 -2.39 0.91
N LEU A 86 -9.28 -1.85 1.93
CA LEU A 86 -10.23 -0.75 1.81
C LEU A 86 -9.59 0.56 2.27
N ASP A 87 -10.04 1.64 1.68
CA ASP A 87 -9.56 2.99 1.94
C ASP A 87 -10.75 3.91 2.17
N ILE A 88 -10.78 4.55 3.33
CA ILE A 88 -11.75 5.59 3.68
C ILE A 88 -10.95 6.86 3.83
N ASP A 89 -11.23 7.84 2.99
CA ASP A 89 -10.55 9.13 2.99
C ASP A 89 -11.51 10.26 3.42
N ASP A 90 -10.95 11.42 3.72
CA ASP A 90 -11.60 12.73 3.90
C ASP A 90 -12.77 12.72 4.92
N GLN A 91 -12.61 11.99 6.02
CA GLN A 91 -13.59 11.97 7.11
C GLN A 91 -13.35 13.11 8.08
N PRO A 92 -14.43 13.76 8.60
CA PRO A 92 -14.35 14.73 9.68
C PRO A 92 -13.71 14.13 10.93
N GLU A 93 -12.90 14.93 11.64
CA GLU A 93 -12.16 14.47 12.82
C GLU A 93 -13.08 13.89 13.89
N GLU A 94 -14.23 14.53 14.13
CA GLU A 94 -15.23 14.11 15.10
C GLU A 94 -15.87 12.76 14.80
N LYS A 95 -15.82 12.26 13.57
CA LYS A 95 -16.32 10.93 13.19
C LYS A 95 -15.30 9.82 13.35
N LEU A 96 -14.01 10.15 13.43
CA LEU A 96 -12.94 9.16 13.35
C LEU A 96 -12.99 8.12 14.47
N GLU A 97 -13.28 8.53 15.71
CA GLU A 97 -13.32 7.56 16.82
C GLU A 97 -14.51 6.60 16.69
N GLY A 98 -15.71 7.10 16.36
CA GLY A 98 -16.87 6.24 16.10
C GLY A 98 -16.69 5.29 14.90
N LEU A 99 -15.99 5.74 13.84
CA LEU A 99 -15.62 4.88 12.72
C LEU A 99 -14.63 3.80 13.18
N ARG A 100 -13.62 4.17 13.98
CA ARG A 100 -12.63 3.24 14.52
C ARG A 100 -13.31 2.12 15.34
N GLU A 101 -14.22 2.47 16.21
CA GLU A 101 -14.95 1.50 17.03
C GLU A 101 -15.72 0.50 16.17
N LYS A 102 -16.46 0.98 15.17
CA LYS A 102 -17.19 0.12 14.24
C LYS A 102 -16.27 -0.77 13.42
N ILE A 103 -15.17 -0.23 12.88
CA ILE A 103 -14.18 -0.96 12.08
C ILE A 103 -13.53 -2.06 12.93
N ASN A 104 -13.05 -1.72 14.12
CA ASN A 104 -12.33 -2.66 15.00
C ASN A 104 -13.27 -3.71 15.63
N GLY A 105 -14.55 -3.41 15.78
CA GLY A 105 -15.57 -4.35 16.26
C GLY A 105 -16.04 -5.35 15.21
N ASP A 106 -15.69 -5.17 13.92
CA ASP A 106 -16.13 -6.08 12.87
C ASP A 106 -15.24 -7.33 12.80
N PRO A 107 -15.84 -8.55 12.77
CA PRO A 107 -15.09 -9.81 12.79
C PRO A 107 -14.28 -10.07 11.50
N ASN A 108 -14.54 -9.35 10.41
CA ASN A 108 -13.80 -9.47 9.16
C ASN A 108 -12.62 -8.49 9.09
N THR A 109 -12.52 -7.53 10.02
CA THR A 109 -11.40 -6.61 10.09
C THR A 109 -10.16 -7.32 10.62
N LEU A 110 -9.17 -7.51 9.76
CA LEU A 110 -7.87 -8.10 10.12
C LEU A 110 -6.96 -7.07 10.79
N ALA A 111 -6.90 -5.86 10.21
CA ALA A 111 -6.18 -4.74 10.81
C ALA A 111 -6.77 -3.41 10.33
N SER A 112 -6.61 -2.36 11.14
CA SER A 112 -6.97 -1.01 10.75
C SER A 112 -6.04 0.04 11.36
N PHE A 113 -5.83 1.15 10.64
CA PHE A 113 -5.03 2.27 11.11
C PHE A 113 -5.36 3.55 10.34
N LEU A 114 -5.08 4.70 10.96
CA LEU A 114 -5.23 6.00 10.33
C LEU A 114 -4.36 6.15 9.09
N THR A 115 -4.88 6.81 8.06
CA THR A 115 -4.09 7.20 6.89
C THR A 115 -2.96 8.18 7.27
N PRO A 116 -1.92 8.36 6.44
CA PRO A 116 -0.85 9.31 6.73
C PRO A 116 -1.33 10.74 7.00
N LYS A 117 -2.44 11.16 6.39
CA LYS A 117 -3.07 12.48 6.59
C LYS A 117 -3.91 12.57 7.87
N ALA A 118 -4.22 11.43 8.50
CA ALA A 118 -5.12 11.28 9.64
C ALA A 118 -6.60 11.70 9.39
N HIS A 119 -7.05 11.73 8.14
CA HIS A 119 -8.43 12.05 7.77
C HIS A 119 -9.19 10.82 7.27
N GLY A 120 -8.84 9.61 7.71
CA GLY A 120 -9.50 8.38 7.32
C GLY A 120 -8.72 7.14 7.72
N PHE A 121 -9.16 5.99 7.22
CA PHE A 121 -8.64 4.68 7.63
C PHE A 121 -8.19 3.85 6.45
N LYS A 122 -7.13 3.07 6.65
CA LYS A 122 -6.84 1.85 5.90
C LYS A 122 -7.40 0.69 6.69
N ILE A 123 -8.23 -0.13 6.02
CA ILE A 123 -8.85 -1.32 6.60
C ILE A 123 -8.38 -2.52 5.81
N ILE A 124 -7.72 -3.44 6.49
CA ILE A 124 -7.26 -4.71 5.94
C ILE A 124 -8.29 -5.75 6.33
N VAL A 125 -8.96 -6.34 5.34
CA VAL A 125 -10.15 -7.17 5.51
C VAL A 125 -9.89 -8.60 5.04
N PHE A 126 -10.34 -9.57 5.84
CA PHE A 126 -10.47 -10.97 5.41
C PHE A 126 -11.90 -11.43 5.65
N MET A 127 -12.70 -11.48 4.59
CA MET A 127 -14.13 -11.80 4.68
C MET A 127 -14.38 -13.25 5.07
N ARG A 128 -15.13 -13.47 6.16
CA ARG A 128 -15.49 -14.78 6.72
C ARG A 128 -16.90 -15.26 6.29
N THR A 129 -17.60 -14.49 5.43
CA THR A 129 -18.94 -14.85 4.98
C THR A 129 -18.92 -16.16 4.18
N LYS A 130 -20.02 -16.92 4.25
CA LYS A 130 -20.18 -18.15 3.46
C LYS A 130 -19.94 -17.90 1.97
N TYR A 131 -20.39 -16.76 1.45
CA TYR A 131 -20.18 -16.37 0.06
C TYR A 131 -18.69 -16.20 -0.27
N ALA A 132 -17.94 -15.48 0.56
CA ALA A 132 -16.50 -15.29 0.38
C ALA A 132 -15.72 -16.62 0.46
N THR A 133 -16.11 -17.52 1.37
CA THR A 133 -15.53 -18.86 1.49
C THR A 133 -15.77 -19.67 0.23
N THR A 134 -17.02 -19.70 -0.27
CA THR A 134 -17.35 -20.41 -1.52
C THR A 134 -16.57 -19.86 -2.72
N LEU A 135 -16.37 -18.54 -2.81
CA LEU A 135 -15.56 -17.93 -3.86
C LEU A 135 -14.10 -18.37 -3.79
N ARG A 136 -13.49 -18.42 -2.59
CA ARG A 136 -12.11 -18.90 -2.40
C ARG A 136 -11.97 -20.37 -2.84
N GLU A 137 -12.88 -21.23 -2.39
CA GLU A 137 -12.90 -22.64 -2.77
C GLU A 137 -13.08 -22.84 -4.28
N SER A 138 -13.93 -22.04 -4.91
CA SER A 138 -14.12 -22.05 -6.36
C SER A 138 -12.84 -21.70 -7.10
N LEU A 139 -12.15 -20.64 -6.66
CA LEU A 139 -10.88 -20.22 -7.24
C LEU A 139 -9.81 -21.32 -7.11
N ALA A 140 -9.73 -21.97 -5.96
CA ALA A 140 -8.78 -23.05 -5.73
C ALA A 140 -9.03 -24.26 -6.67
N LYS A 141 -10.29 -24.54 -7.01
CA LYS A 141 -10.66 -25.65 -7.91
C LYS A 141 -10.44 -25.33 -9.40
N THR A 142 -10.68 -24.11 -9.82
CA THR A 142 -10.64 -23.72 -11.26
C THR A 142 -9.25 -23.42 -11.79
N GLY A 143 -8.27 -23.34 -10.90
CA GLY A 143 -6.94 -22.86 -11.25
C GLY A 143 -6.90 -21.34 -11.43
N MET A 144 -5.72 -20.74 -11.35
CA MET A 144 -5.57 -19.30 -11.31
C MET A 144 -4.83 -18.77 -12.53
N ASP A 145 -5.55 -18.65 -13.66
CA ASP A 145 -5.08 -17.69 -14.65
C ASP A 145 -5.32 -16.26 -14.15
N PHE A 146 -4.57 -15.31 -14.68
CA PHE A 146 -4.64 -13.92 -14.22
C PHE A 146 -6.02 -13.28 -14.43
N SER A 147 -6.73 -13.61 -15.51
CA SER A 147 -8.07 -13.06 -15.80
C SER A 147 -9.09 -13.54 -14.77
N THR A 148 -9.03 -14.82 -14.40
CA THR A 148 -9.87 -15.40 -13.34
C THR A 148 -9.56 -14.75 -11.99
N LEU A 149 -8.29 -14.55 -11.68
CA LEU A 149 -7.86 -13.88 -10.46
C LEU A 149 -8.33 -12.43 -10.37
N GLU A 150 -8.20 -11.65 -11.45
CA GLU A 150 -8.70 -10.27 -11.49
C GLU A 150 -10.22 -10.20 -11.28
N LYS A 151 -10.98 -11.07 -11.92
CA LYS A 151 -12.44 -11.15 -11.74
C LYS A 151 -12.80 -11.52 -10.32
N HIS A 152 -12.14 -12.52 -9.76
CA HIS A 152 -12.34 -12.95 -8.37
C HIS A 152 -12.05 -11.80 -7.41
N HIS A 153 -10.90 -11.14 -7.55
CA HIS A 153 -10.53 -10.01 -6.70
C HIS A 153 -11.56 -8.88 -6.78
N ARG A 154 -12.03 -8.54 -7.97
CA ARG A 154 -13.06 -7.51 -8.16
C ARG A 154 -14.35 -7.86 -7.43
N ILE A 155 -14.85 -9.10 -7.56
CA ILE A 155 -16.05 -9.56 -6.86
C ILE A 155 -15.85 -9.49 -5.34
N MET A 156 -14.71 -9.96 -4.84
CA MET A 156 -14.38 -9.88 -3.41
C MET A 156 -14.29 -8.44 -2.92
N TYR A 157 -13.66 -7.57 -3.71
CA TYR A 157 -13.54 -6.15 -3.38
C TYR A 157 -14.92 -5.48 -3.32
N ASP A 158 -15.75 -5.66 -4.34
CA ASP A 158 -17.09 -5.05 -4.41
C ASP A 158 -17.96 -5.55 -3.23
N THR A 159 -17.86 -6.84 -2.89
CA THR A 159 -18.55 -7.42 -1.71
C THR A 159 -18.07 -6.78 -0.39
N CYS A 160 -16.77 -6.62 -0.21
CA CYS A 160 -16.20 -5.96 0.98
C CYS A 160 -16.60 -4.49 1.03
N LYS A 161 -16.51 -3.78 -0.09
CA LYS A 161 -16.87 -2.37 -0.21
C LYS A 161 -18.32 -2.15 0.20
N GLU A 162 -19.27 -2.85 -0.42
CA GLU A 162 -20.70 -2.75 -0.10
C GLU A 162 -20.99 -3.04 1.38
N TYR A 163 -20.36 -4.08 1.93
CA TYR A 163 -20.49 -4.44 3.32
C TYR A 163 -20.03 -3.32 4.27
N TYR A 164 -18.82 -2.78 4.05
CA TYR A 164 -18.28 -1.75 4.92
C TYR A 164 -18.93 -0.38 4.72
N GLU A 165 -19.35 -0.02 3.51
CA GLU A 165 -20.15 1.19 3.27
C GLU A 165 -21.46 1.16 4.07
N LYS A 166 -22.14 0.02 4.09
CA LYS A 166 -23.37 -0.16 4.87
C LYS A 166 -23.11 -0.17 6.38
N LEU A 167 -22.01 -0.79 6.85
CA LEU A 167 -21.64 -0.86 8.27
C LEU A 167 -21.29 0.52 8.83
N LEU A 168 -20.54 1.30 8.05
CA LEU A 168 -19.91 2.54 8.49
C LEU A 168 -20.70 3.79 8.14
N ASP A 169 -21.62 3.67 7.17
CA ASP A 169 -22.38 4.80 6.61
C ASP A 169 -21.44 5.87 5.99
N VAL A 170 -20.41 5.41 5.26
CA VAL A 170 -19.45 6.26 4.55
C VAL A 170 -19.07 5.63 3.21
N GLU A 171 -18.60 6.45 2.27
CA GLU A 171 -18.07 5.97 0.99
C GLU A 171 -16.69 5.36 1.15
N VAL A 172 -16.45 4.22 0.48
CA VAL A 172 -15.14 3.55 0.37
C VAL A 172 -14.55 3.84 -1.00
N ASP A 173 -13.27 4.26 -1.07
CA ASP A 173 -12.56 4.55 -2.33
C ASP A 173 -12.56 3.34 -3.27
N GLY A 174 -13.18 3.50 -4.45
CA GLY A 174 -13.32 2.44 -5.45
C GLY A 174 -12.02 1.95 -6.10
N SER A 175 -10.87 2.58 -5.82
CA SER A 175 -9.59 2.22 -6.44
C SER A 175 -9.01 0.88 -5.96
N GLY A 176 -9.47 0.35 -4.82
CA GLY A 176 -9.04 -0.95 -4.28
C GLY A 176 -9.46 -2.17 -5.09
N LYS A 177 -10.36 -2.01 -6.08
CA LYS A 177 -10.70 -3.05 -7.07
C LYS A 177 -9.52 -3.48 -7.95
N ASP A 178 -8.44 -2.70 -7.99
CA ASP A 178 -7.19 -3.08 -8.61
C ASP A 178 -6.39 -3.97 -7.66
N ILE A 179 -6.13 -5.22 -8.07
CA ILE A 179 -5.37 -6.21 -7.30
C ILE A 179 -3.98 -5.72 -6.89
N SER A 180 -3.45 -4.73 -7.61
CA SER A 180 -2.16 -4.11 -7.31
C SER A 180 -2.24 -2.97 -6.31
N ARG A 181 -3.44 -2.67 -5.78
CA ARG A 181 -3.61 -1.60 -4.80
C ARG A 181 -2.74 -1.84 -3.57
N GLY A 182 -2.07 -0.80 -3.12
CA GLY A 182 -1.25 -0.83 -1.91
C GLY A 182 -1.47 0.41 -1.07
N PHE A 183 -0.73 0.49 0.02
CA PHE A 183 -0.83 1.57 0.99
C PHE A 183 0.54 2.07 1.42
N PHE A 184 0.60 3.34 1.80
CA PHE A 184 1.75 3.90 2.48
C PHE A 184 1.72 3.54 3.97
N THR A 185 2.91 3.38 4.57
CA THR A 185 3.00 3.34 6.04
C THR A 185 2.38 4.59 6.66
N SER A 186 2.01 4.49 7.92
CA SER A 186 1.43 5.59 8.69
C SER A 186 2.04 5.68 10.08
N PHE A 187 1.43 6.48 10.96
CA PHE A 187 1.61 6.48 12.39
C PHE A 187 0.24 6.53 13.07
N ASP A 188 -0.03 5.54 13.89
CA ASP A 188 -1.25 5.41 14.68
C ASP A 188 -0.94 4.60 15.93
N GLU A 189 -1.10 5.20 17.11
CA GLU A 189 -0.89 4.53 18.40
C GLU A 189 -2.02 3.55 18.72
N LYS A 190 -3.20 3.73 18.11
CA LYS A 190 -4.39 2.90 18.28
C LYS A 190 -4.61 1.94 17.10
N VAL A 191 -3.52 1.43 16.49
CA VAL A 191 -3.63 0.42 15.44
C VAL A 191 -4.37 -0.80 15.98
N TYR A 192 -5.32 -1.31 15.18
CA TYR A 192 -5.99 -2.58 15.48
C TYR A 192 -5.35 -3.72 14.70
N LEU A 193 -5.20 -4.85 15.34
CA LEU A 193 -4.81 -6.12 14.75
C LEU A 193 -5.60 -7.26 15.40
N ASN A 194 -6.33 -8.01 14.59
CA ASN A 194 -7.06 -9.18 15.03
C ASN A 194 -6.17 -10.43 15.01
N GLU A 195 -5.70 -10.82 16.19
CA GLU A 195 -4.75 -11.91 16.36
C GLU A 195 -5.34 -13.29 15.98
N GLU A 196 -6.64 -13.50 16.23
CA GLU A 196 -7.31 -14.75 15.86
C GLU A 196 -7.46 -14.84 14.35
N LEU A 197 -7.88 -13.75 13.70
CA LEU A 197 -8.03 -13.71 12.26
C LEU A 197 -6.69 -13.81 11.55
N MET A 198 -5.60 -13.32 12.14
CA MET A 198 -4.23 -13.49 11.64
C MET A 198 -3.85 -14.97 11.50
N LYS A 199 -4.21 -15.81 12.47
CA LYS A 199 -3.95 -17.28 12.43
C LYS A 199 -4.75 -17.95 11.31
N GLU A 200 -6.04 -17.64 11.23
CA GLU A 200 -6.91 -18.18 10.18
C GLU A 200 -6.41 -17.84 8.77
N VAL A 201 -5.97 -16.59 8.57
CA VAL A 201 -5.42 -16.17 7.28
C VAL A 201 -4.11 -16.89 6.96
N ASP A 202 -3.19 -17.02 7.92
CA ASP A 202 -1.91 -17.70 7.75
C ASP A 202 -2.09 -19.15 7.29
N GLU A 203 -3.06 -19.86 7.87
CA GLU A 203 -3.43 -21.23 7.49
C GLU A 203 -4.00 -21.33 6.06
N THR A 204 -4.66 -20.28 5.56
CA THR A 204 -5.26 -20.28 4.22
C THR A 204 -4.29 -19.83 3.12
N LEU A 205 -3.15 -19.22 3.47
CA LEU A 205 -2.19 -18.70 2.50
C LEU A 205 -1.33 -19.77 1.82
N ALA A 206 -1.24 -20.97 2.39
CA ALA A 206 -0.25 -21.98 2.00
C ALA A 206 -0.41 -22.51 0.56
N ASP A 207 -1.57 -22.33 -0.10
CA ASP A 207 -1.90 -23.12 -1.30
C ASP A 207 -2.19 -22.28 -2.58
N ILE A 208 -1.99 -20.96 -2.58
CA ILE A 208 -2.44 -20.15 -3.71
C ILE A 208 -1.30 -19.32 -4.33
N ILE A 209 -0.54 -19.96 -5.22
CA ILE A 209 0.43 -19.30 -6.08
C ILE A 209 -0.16 -19.17 -7.49
N PRO A 210 -0.50 -17.98 -7.97
CA PRO A 210 -0.95 -17.81 -9.35
C PRO A 210 0.15 -18.19 -10.34
N PRO A 211 -0.20 -18.81 -11.49
CA PRO A 211 0.77 -19.08 -12.55
C PRO A 211 1.35 -17.78 -13.09
N GLU A 212 2.65 -17.79 -13.40
CA GLU A 212 3.32 -16.64 -13.99
C GLU A 212 2.63 -16.20 -15.30
N LYS A 213 2.24 -14.94 -15.38
CA LYS A 213 1.79 -14.37 -16.65
C LYS A 213 3.01 -14.22 -17.56
N PRO A 214 2.97 -14.67 -18.83
CA PRO A 214 4.05 -14.42 -19.79
C PRO A 214 4.32 -12.91 -19.86
N ARG A 215 5.57 -12.52 -19.74
CA ARG A 215 5.96 -11.09 -19.95
C ARG A 215 5.48 -10.67 -21.31
N PRO A 216 4.81 -9.52 -21.49
CA PRO A 216 4.45 -9.03 -22.81
C PRO A 216 5.71 -8.99 -23.66
N GLY A 217 5.74 -9.78 -24.72
CA GLY A 217 6.87 -9.87 -25.60
C GLY A 217 7.21 -8.47 -26.10
N ARG A 218 8.47 -8.06 -25.95
CA ARG A 218 8.99 -6.86 -26.60
C ARG A 218 8.70 -7.03 -28.08
N LYS A 219 7.73 -6.29 -28.65
CA LYS A 219 7.47 -6.29 -30.08
C LYS A 219 8.80 -5.98 -30.73
N LYS A 220 9.46 -6.99 -31.31
CA LYS A 220 10.53 -6.76 -32.26
C LYS A 220 9.85 -6.05 -33.42
N THR A 221 10.07 -4.77 -33.55
CA THR A 221 9.85 -4.06 -34.79
C THR A 221 10.84 -4.64 -35.77
N VAL A 222 10.41 -5.67 -36.51
CA VAL A 222 11.08 -6.11 -37.73
C VAL A 222 10.72 -5.06 -38.75
N SER A 223 11.56 -4.03 -38.86
CA SER A 223 11.60 -3.21 -40.05
C SER A 223 12.24 -4.07 -41.14
N GLU A 224 11.42 -4.67 -41.98
CA GLU A 224 11.86 -5.12 -43.30
C GLU A 224 12.34 -3.90 -44.06
N LYS A 225 13.65 -3.62 -43.97
CA LYS A 225 14.32 -2.77 -44.97
C LYS A 225 14.72 -3.67 -46.13
N VAL A 226 13.91 -3.56 -47.19
CA VAL A 226 14.29 -3.95 -48.53
C VAL A 226 15.65 -3.34 -48.86
N ILE A 227 16.60 -4.22 -49.21
CA ILE A 227 17.95 -3.87 -49.64
C ILE A 227 17.87 -3.34 -51.07
N SER A 228 18.12 -2.06 -51.25
CA SER A 228 18.67 -1.55 -52.50
C SER A 228 19.90 -0.72 -52.14
N GLY A 229 21.03 -1.15 -52.68
CA GLY A 229 22.37 -0.71 -52.30
C GLY A 229 22.68 0.74 -52.59
N LYS A 230 23.52 1.28 -51.71
CA LYS A 230 24.69 2.13 -52.05
C LYS A 230 25.54 2.32 -50.80
N LEU A 231 26.79 1.94 -50.91
CA LEU A 231 27.89 2.33 -50.03
C LEU A 231 27.96 3.86 -49.91
N ILE A 232 28.32 4.41 -48.76
CA ILE A 232 29.33 5.47 -48.56
C ILE A 232 29.56 5.69 -47.06
N SER A 233 30.81 5.43 -46.66
CA SER A 233 31.74 6.03 -45.71
C SER A 233 31.32 6.47 -44.28
N GLU A 234 32.17 6.00 -43.41
CA GLU A 234 32.48 6.35 -42.02
C GLU A 234 32.53 7.84 -41.71
N LYS A 235 32.10 8.20 -40.50
CA LYS A 235 32.80 9.18 -39.67
C LYS A 235 32.53 8.90 -38.19
N THR A 236 33.58 8.50 -37.54
CA THR A 236 33.83 8.51 -36.07
C THR A 236 33.76 9.93 -35.51
N VAL A 237 33.11 10.09 -34.39
CA VAL A 237 33.45 11.15 -33.41
C VAL A 237 33.28 10.58 -31.99
N SER A 238 34.40 10.72 -31.31
CA SER A 238 34.76 10.28 -29.97
C SER A 238 34.05 10.94 -28.81
N ASP A 239 34.00 10.18 -27.75
CA ASP A 239 34.10 10.43 -26.31
C ASP A 239 34.04 11.88 -25.77
N LYS A 240 33.19 12.06 -24.78
CA LYS A 240 33.58 12.77 -23.57
C LYS A 240 32.82 12.23 -22.34
N VAL A 241 33.56 11.50 -21.51
CA VAL A 241 33.30 11.21 -20.11
C VAL A 241 33.47 12.50 -19.33
N MET A 242 32.52 12.84 -18.49
CA MET A 242 32.74 13.70 -17.33
C MET A 242 32.11 13.04 -16.11
N SER A 243 33.00 12.60 -15.24
CA SER A 243 32.76 12.20 -13.87
C SER A 243 32.68 13.46 -13.01
N ASP A 244 31.62 13.60 -12.22
CA ASP A 244 31.65 14.39 -11.00
C ASP A 244 30.86 13.70 -9.91
N LYS A 245 31.58 13.27 -8.87
CA LYS A 245 31.07 12.90 -7.55
C LYS A 245 30.95 14.19 -6.73
N PRO A 246 29.91 14.35 -5.92
CA PRO A 246 30.04 15.18 -4.74
C PRO A 246 30.19 14.32 -3.47
N GLU A 247 31.19 14.69 -2.72
CA GLU A 247 31.58 14.17 -1.40
C GLU A 247 30.48 14.35 -0.35
N GLY A 248 30.44 13.42 0.62
CA GLY A 248 29.53 13.42 1.75
C GLY A 248 29.80 14.55 2.74
N GLY A 249 28.84 15.43 2.90
CA GLY A 249 28.72 16.31 4.04
C GLY A 249 27.58 15.84 4.95
N LYS A 250 27.88 15.55 6.22
CA LYS A 250 26.85 15.39 7.26
C LYS A 250 26.21 16.75 7.49
N ALA A 251 24.99 16.94 6.98
CA ALA A 251 24.20 18.11 7.31
C ALA A 251 23.68 17.98 8.74
N GLU A 252 24.17 18.82 9.66
CA GLU A 252 23.52 19.05 10.95
C GLU A 252 22.15 19.70 10.70
N ALA A 253 21.10 19.17 11.36
CA ALA A 253 19.74 19.69 11.22
C ALA A 253 19.64 21.12 11.73
N GLU A 254 19.11 22.00 10.92
CA GLU A 254 18.92 23.43 11.22
C GLU A 254 18.04 23.64 12.49
N PRO A 255 18.31 24.64 13.33
CA PRO A 255 17.60 24.86 14.61
C PRO A 255 16.08 25.03 14.49
N TRP A 256 15.57 25.53 13.34
CA TRP A 256 14.13 25.68 13.10
C TRP A 256 13.40 24.35 12.88
N GLU A 257 14.09 23.31 12.38
CA GLU A 257 13.50 21.97 12.23
C GLU A 257 13.15 21.33 13.60
N ARG A 258 13.92 21.63 14.65
CA ARG A 258 13.61 21.18 16.03
C ARG A 258 12.43 21.93 16.65
N MET A 259 12.29 23.23 16.37
CA MET A 259 11.18 24.05 16.87
C MET A 259 9.84 23.66 16.23
N GLU A 260 9.80 23.42 14.94
CA GLU A 260 8.58 22.98 14.22
C GLU A 260 8.15 21.57 14.64
N PHE A 261 9.10 20.65 14.81
CA PHE A 261 8.83 19.31 15.31
C PHE A 261 8.19 19.33 16.71
N ASN A 262 8.73 20.12 17.63
CA ASN A 262 8.18 20.26 18.98
C ASN A 262 6.78 20.88 19.00
N LYS A 263 6.49 21.85 18.13
CA LYS A 263 5.14 22.43 17.97
C LYS A 263 4.14 21.40 17.44
N ALA A 264 4.53 20.60 16.45
CA ALA A 264 3.69 19.55 15.89
C ALA A 264 3.39 18.45 16.92
N VAL A 265 4.37 18.03 17.72
CA VAL A 265 4.19 17.06 18.83
C VAL A 265 3.29 17.60 19.91
N LEU A 266 3.39 18.91 20.24
CA LEU A 266 2.51 19.55 21.23
C LEU A 266 1.08 19.71 20.73
N ALA A 267 0.87 19.97 19.43
CA ALA A 267 -0.46 20.02 18.83
C ALA A 267 -1.14 18.64 18.87
N VAL A 268 -0.42 17.58 18.50
CA VAL A 268 -0.96 16.19 18.57
C VAL A 268 -1.24 15.76 20.02
N LYS A 269 -0.37 16.13 20.99
CA LYS A 269 -0.61 15.84 22.41
C LYS A 269 -1.78 16.64 23.01
N ARG A 270 -2.12 17.82 22.49
CA ARG A 270 -3.33 18.55 22.90
C ARG A 270 -4.60 17.90 22.39
N ILE A 271 -4.58 17.32 21.18
CA ILE A 271 -5.71 16.59 20.62
C ILE A 271 -5.96 15.28 21.40
N SER A 272 -4.91 14.61 21.91
CA SER A 272 -5.02 13.37 22.69
C SER A 272 -5.40 13.56 24.16
N LYS A 273 -5.52 14.78 24.67
CA LYS A 273 -5.86 15.12 26.07
C LYS A 273 -7.28 15.63 26.28
N PHE A 274 -8.14 15.56 25.28
CA PHE A 274 -9.55 15.86 25.50
C PHE A 274 -10.21 14.62 26.13
N GLU A 275 -10.21 14.52 27.46
CA GLU A 275 -11.13 13.67 28.23
C GLU A 275 -12.49 14.36 28.24
N PRO A 276 -13.60 13.67 27.88
CA PRO A 276 -14.93 14.23 28.07
C PRO A 276 -15.22 14.26 29.57
N GLY A 277 -15.49 15.45 30.09
CA GLY A 277 -16.08 15.65 31.43
C GLY A 277 -17.57 15.33 31.44
#